data_f60a67a026291aa6db4fbdd1016869f9
#
_entry.id   f60a67a026291aa6db4fbdd1016869f9
#
_cell.length_a   1.000
_cell.length_b   1.000
_cell.length_c   1.000
_cell.angle_alpha   90.00
_cell.angle_beta   90.00
_cell.angle_gamma   90.00
#
_symmetry.space_group_name_H-M   'P 1'
#
loop_
_entity.id
_entity.type
_entity.pdbx_description
1 polymer ?
#
loop_
_entity_poly.entity_id
_entity_poly.type
_entity_poly.pdbx_seq_one_letter_code
_entity_poly.pdbx_strand_id
1 'polypeptide(L)'
;MADRKLERTTRPRPRRLLRALLRATALAVVLLVLASGVGFAYESNAARADAREHPAPGRLVDVGGHRLHLYCTGSGSPTVVLEAGLAESSASWEVIQRRLSARSRVCSYDRAGYAWSQEGPSPRTAERLAGELHALLTASGEAGPYVMVAHSFGGNVVRVFADRWRSLTAGLVLVDVTDETALTALRISQPLLAVQLSVNQFVARVGLLRLRGDALVPPEATPFARANATVVYGSGSMAAARAEAWASVDSATQVAATVRPHAWGDLPVTVIRPAGQSEEDSAHARSLAALSSRGRLVTATTTEHYVQNAQPDLVLDEIARVAAG
;
A
#
# COMPACT_ATOMS: atom_id res chain seq x y z
N MET A 1 76.05 34.91 -8.77
CA MET A 1 75.65 34.09 -7.58
C MET A 1 74.17 34.40 -7.31
N ALA A 2 73.27 33.49 -7.68
CA ALA A 2 71.84 33.68 -7.51
C ALA A 2 71.40 32.83 -6.28
N ASP A 3 70.92 33.51 -5.28
CA ASP A 3 70.44 32.96 -4.03
C ASP A 3 69.01 32.43 -4.24
N ARG A 4 68.82 31.10 -4.30
CA ARG A 4 67.51 30.42 -4.38
C ARG A 4 66.96 30.30 -2.96
N LYS A 5 66.08 31.20 -2.57
CA LYS A 5 65.24 31.02 -1.38
C LYS A 5 64.34 29.79 -1.57
N LEU A 6 64.64 28.73 -0.86
CA LEU A 6 63.76 27.57 -0.73
C LEU A 6 62.53 27.95 0.14
N GLU A 7 61.37 28.13 -0.49
CA GLU A 7 60.08 28.19 0.18
C GLU A 7 59.82 26.84 0.89
N ARG A 8 59.93 26.88 2.21
CA ARG A 8 59.49 25.74 3.07
C ARG A 8 57.96 25.67 3.07
N THR A 9 57.40 24.82 2.22
CA THR A 9 56.00 24.42 2.33
C THR A 9 55.83 23.65 3.65
N THR A 10 55.28 24.26 4.68
CA THR A 10 54.99 23.65 5.97
C THR A 10 53.78 22.73 5.84
N ARG A 11 54.01 21.40 5.67
CA ARG A 11 52.97 20.40 5.72
C ARG A 11 52.25 20.49 7.06
N PRO A 12 50.94 20.60 7.10
CA PRO A 12 50.20 20.72 8.36
C PRO A 12 50.36 19.45 9.19
N ARG A 13 50.63 19.59 10.51
CA ARG A 13 50.82 18.45 11.42
C ARG A 13 49.57 17.58 11.45
N PRO A 14 49.65 16.25 11.35
CA PRO A 14 48.50 15.32 11.18
C PRO A 14 47.42 15.48 12.29
N ARG A 15 47.81 15.84 13.53
CA ARG A 15 46.89 16.10 14.65
C ARG A 15 46.02 17.37 14.47
N ARG A 16 46.51 18.39 13.72
CA ARG A 16 45.73 19.61 13.44
C ARG A 16 44.70 19.35 12.35
N LEU A 17 45.06 18.59 11.33
CA LEU A 17 44.14 18.15 10.27
C LEU A 17 43.02 17.28 10.84
N LEU A 18 43.34 16.31 11.69
CA LEU A 18 42.33 15.47 12.34
C LEU A 18 41.34 16.27 13.18
N ARG A 19 41.84 17.24 13.99
CA ARG A 19 40.97 18.13 14.79
C ARG A 19 40.11 19.04 13.92
N ALA A 20 40.62 19.53 12.80
CA ALA A 20 39.83 20.33 11.85
C ALA A 20 38.75 19.48 11.17
N LEU A 21 39.04 18.25 10.74
CA LEU A 21 38.07 17.31 10.18
C LEU A 21 36.99 16.97 11.22
N LEU A 22 37.36 16.65 12.45
CA LEU A 22 36.38 16.34 13.51
C LEU A 22 35.43 17.51 13.78
N ARG A 23 35.97 18.76 13.83
CA ARG A 23 35.15 19.98 13.99
C ARG A 23 34.22 20.22 12.80
N ALA A 24 34.72 20.03 11.58
CA ALA A 24 33.94 20.18 10.38
C ALA A 24 32.82 19.12 10.31
N THR A 25 33.13 17.87 10.65
CA THR A 25 32.12 16.79 10.74
C THR A 25 31.09 17.09 11.82
N ALA A 26 31.52 17.51 13.01
CA ALA A 26 30.58 17.87 14.07
C ALA A 26 29.66 19.03 13.67
N LEU A 27 30.20 20.07 13.04
CA LEU A 27 29.41 21.20 12.53
C LEU A 27 28.42 20.72 11.45
N ALA A 28 28.86 19.87 10.51
CA ALA A 28 27.99 19.32 9.47
C ALA A 28 26.85 18.49 10.06
N VAL A 29 27.13 17.67 11.09
CA VAL A 29 26.10 16.90 11.81
C VAL A 29 25.11 17.82 12.50
N VAL A 30 25.59 18.86 13.21
CA VAL A 30 24.71 19.84 13.87
C VAL A 30 23.82 20.55 12.86
N LEU A 31 24.38 21.00 11.74
CA LEU A 31 23.60 21.65 10.66
C LEU A 31 22.57 20.70 10.05
N LEU A 32 22.92 19.44 9.85
CA LEU A 32 21.99 18.42 9.35
C LEU A 32 20.84 18.17 10.33
N VAL A 33 21.12 18.08 11.63
CA VAL A 33 20.10 17.90 12.67
C VAL A 33 19.17 19.10 12.72
N LEU A 34 19.71 20.32 12.69
CA LEU A 34 18.90 21.55 12.66
C LEU A 34 18.04 21.64 11.41
N ALA A 35 18.60 21.35 10.23
CA ALA A 35 17.86 21.35 8.98
C ALA A 35 16.76 20.29 8.99
N SER A 36 17.03 19.09 9.53
CA SER A 36 16.02 18.04 9.70
C SER A 36 14.90 18.47 10.66
N GLY A 37 15.22 19.15 11.75
CA GLY A 37 14.24 19.70 12.70
C GLY A 37 13.32 20.75 12.05
N VAL A 38 13.91 21.68 11.29
CA VAL A 38 13.15 22.68 10.51
C VAL A 38 12.26 22.01 9.47
N GLY A 39 12.81 21.05 8.73
CA GLY A 39 12.07 20.29 7.73
C GLY A 39 10.89 19.51 8.32
N PHE A 40 11.12 18.86 9.47
CA PHE A 40 10.04 18.16 10.20
C PHE A 40 8.93 19.12 10.66
N ALA A 41 9.28 20.28 11.21
CA ALA A 41 8.29 21.29 11.62
C ALA A 41 7.50 21.82 10.41
N TYR A 42 8.19 22.08 9.30
CA TYR A 42 7.56 22.48 8.03
C TYR A 42 6.57 21.43 7.54
N GLU A 43 7.02 20.18 7.39
CA GLU A 43 6.18 19.07 6.92
C GLU A 43 4.96 18.86 7.81
N SER A 44 5.16 18.88 9.14
CA SER A 44 4.06 18.71 10.10
C SER A 44 2.98 19.80 9.98
N ASN A 45 3.38 21.04 9.66
CA ASN A 45 2.43 22.13 9.44
C ASN A 45 1.77 22.02 8.06
N ALA A 46 2.54 21.69 7.03
CA ALA A 46 2.04 21.48 5.67
C ALA A 46 1.04 20.32 5.62
N ALA A 47 1.34 19.17 6.24
CA ALA A 47 0.43 18.03 6.31
C ALA A 47 -0.91 18.38 7.01
N ARG A 48 -0.89 19.26 8.00
CA ARG A 48 -2.13 19.76 8.62
C ARG A 48 -2.94 20.69 7.68
N ALA A 49 -2.26 21.46 6.82
CA ALA A 49 -2.91 22.26 5.80
C ALA A 49 -3.54 21.35 4.73
N ASP A 50 -2.78 20.39 4.23
CA ASP A 50 -3.29 19.42 3.24
C ASP A 50 -4.53 18.68 3.73
N ALA A 51 -4.54 18.24 4.99
CA ALA A 51 -5.71 17.56 5.57
C ALA A 51 -6.95 18.44 5.63
N ARG A 52 -6.81 19.77 5.58
CA ARG A 52 -7.92 20.72 5.50
C ARG A 52 -8.33 21.01 4.06
N GLU A 53 -7.36 21.09 3.15
CA GLU A 53 -7.57 21.36 1.73
C GLU A 53 -8.07 20.13 0.98
N HIS A 54 -7.66 18.94 1.43
CA HIS A 54 -8.02 17.64 0.87
C HIS A 54 -8.76 16.76 1.90
N PRO A 55 -10.01 17.13 2.29
CA PRO A 55 -10.77 16.35 3.25
C PRO A 55 -11.08 14.95 2.71
N ALA A 56 -11.22 13.99 3.62
CA ALA A 56 -11.61 12.63 3.27
C ALA A 56 -12.96 12.62 2.53
N PRO A 57 -13.09 11.94 1.38
CA PRO A 57 -14.35 11.87 0.64
C PRO A 57 -15.43 11.04 1.35
N GLY A 58 -15.09 10.29 2.38
CA GLY A 58 -15.99 9.45 3.14
C GLY A 58 -16.04 9.83 4.61
N ARG A 59 -15.90 8.87 5.48
CA ARG A 59 -15.93 9.05 6.94
C ARG A 59 -14.83 8.27 7.64
N LEU A 60 -14.46 8.70 8.83
CA LEU A 60 -13.59 7.97 9.73
C LEU A 60 -14.44 7.12 10.67
N VAL A 61 -14.18 5.82 10.72
CA VAL A 61 -14.88 4.83 11.54
C VAL A 61 -13.92 4.30 12.59
N ASP A 62 -14.34 4.27 13.86
CA ASP A 62 -13.55 3.70 14.96
C ASP A 62 -13.57 2.17 14.88
N VAL A 63 -12.39 1.57 14.87
CA VAL A 63 -12.21 0.11 14.80
C VAL A 63 -11.64 -0.49 16.09
N GLY A 64 -11.72 0.27 17.19
CA GLY A 64 -11.23 -0.15 18.50
C GLY A 64 -9.84 0.44 18.81
N GLY A 65 -9.77 1.78 18.96
CA GLY A 65 -8.58 2.51 19.41
C GLY A 65 -7.89 3.35 18.32
N HIS A 66 -8.29 3.20 17.08
CA HIS A 66 -7.92 4.09 15.96
C HIS A 66 -9.04 4.12 14.92
N ARG A 67 -9.01 5.12 14.04
CA ARG A 67 -10.05 5.32 13.04
C ARG A 67 -9.52 5.07 11.63
N LEU A 68 -10.29 4.30 10.87
CA LEU A 68 -10.04 4.04 9.46
C LEU A 68 -11.00 4.86 8.58
N HIS A 69 -10.46 5.37 7.49
CA HIS A 69 -11.26 6.01 6.44
C HIS A 69 -12.04 4.96 5.67
N LEU A 70 -13.33 5.23 5.47
CA LEU A 70 -14.24 4.42 4.68
C LEU A 70 -15.03 5.32 3.74
N TYR A 71 -15.01 5.02 2.45
CA TYR A 71 -15.75 5.72 1.41
C TYR A 71 -16.67 4.76 0.67
N CYS A 72 -17.97 4.85 0.94
CA CYS A 72 -19.00 4.01 0.33
C CYS A 72 -19.92 4.83 -0.55
N THR A 73 -20.19 4.33 -1.75
CA THR A 73 -21.07 4.97 -2.77
C THR A 73 -22.03 3.95 -3.35
N GLY A 74 -23.07 4.44 -4.04
CA GLY A 74 -24.08 3.57 -4.64
C GLY A 74 -24.98 2.87 -3.63
N SER A 75 -25.77 1.90 -4.12
CA SER A 75 -26.71 1.11 -3.31
C SER A 75 -26.87 -0.28 -3.92
N GLY A 76 -27.46 -1.22 -3.16
CA GLY A 76 -27.69 -2.59 -3.60
C GLY A 76 -26.92 -3.63 -2.79
N SER A 77 -27.07 -4.89 -3.14
CA SER A 77 -26.46 -6.04 -2.50
C SER A 77 -26.09 -7.09 -3.56
N PRO A 78 -24.95 -7.77 -3.40
CA PRO A 78 -23.96 -7.67 -2.30
C PRO A 78 -23.17 -6.37 -2.36
N THR A 79 -22.69 -5.90 -1.20
CA THR A 79 -21.75 -4.78 -1.14
C THR A 79 -20.37 -5.22 -1.67
N VAL A 80 -19.81 -4.42 -2.58
CA VAL A 80 -18.45 -4.63 -3.10
C VAL A 80 -17.46 -3.86 -2.22
N VAL A 81 -16.42 -4.54 -1.73
CA VAL A 81 -15.35 -3.96 -0.91
C VAL A 81 -14.04 -4.00 -1.68
N LEU A 82 -13.40 -2.85 -1.82
CA LEU A 82 -12.19 -2.65 -2.60
C LEU A 82 -10.97 -2.54 -1.67
N GLU A 83 -10.08 -3.54 -1.76
CA GLU A 83 -8.85 -3.66 -0.97
C GLU A 83 -7.63 -3.29 -1.81
N ALA A 84 -6.88 -2.29 -1.38
CA ALA A 84 -5.73 -1.73 -2.10
C ALA A 84 -4.43 -2.55 -1.90
N GLY A 85 -3.46 -2.37 -2.79
CA GLY A 85 -2.14 -2.98 -2.71
C GLY A 85 -1.21 -2.35 -1.67
N LEU A 86 0.04 -2.81 -1.60
CA LEU A 86 1.08 -2.22 -0.74
C LEU A 86 1.40 -0.81 -1.23
N ALA A 87 1.50 0.13 -0.31
CA ALA A 87 1.73 1.55 -0.59
C ALA A 87 0.59 2.24 -1.40
N GLU A 88 -0.57 1.60 -1.48
CA GLU A 88 -1.77 2.13 -2.11
C GLU A 88 -2.83 2.53 -1.08
N SER A 89 -3.80 3.32 -1.53
CA SER A 89 -4.95 3.76 -0.74
C SER A 89 -6.26 3.54 -1.53
N SER A 90 -7.38 3.90 -0.94
CA SER A 90 -8.70 3.94 -1.60
C SER A 90 -8.68 4.70 -2.93
N ALA A 91 -7.76 5.65 -3.09
CA ALA A 91 -7.62 6.46 -4.30
C ALA A 91 -7.22 5.65 -5.55
N SER A 92 -6.58 4.48 -5.39
CA SER A 92 -6.24 3.61 -6.53
C SER A 92 -7.47 2.95 -7.17
N TRP A 93 -8.59 2.93 -6.45
CA TRP A 93 -9.86 2.36 -6.89
C TRP A 93 -10.89 3.38 -7.42
N GLU A 94 -10.52 4.65 -7.50
CA GLU A 94 -11.46 5.74 -7.84
C GLU A 94 -12.25 5.44 -9.13
N VAL A 95 -11.59 5.01 -10.20
CA VAL A 95 -12.22 4.74 -11.49
C VAL A 95 -13.23 3.59 -11.38
N ILE A 96 -12.85 2.50 -10.72
CA ILE A 96 -13.71 1.34 -10.50
C ILE A 96 -14.90 1.72 -9.62
N GLN A 97 -14.64 2.36 -8.47
CA GLN A 97 -15.69 2.75 -7.53
C GLN A 97 -16.72 3.68 -8.17
N ARG A 98 -16.28 4.74 -8.84
CA ARG A 98 -17.17 5.72 -9.50
C ARG A 98 -18.05 5.05 -10.56
N ARG A 99 -17.51 4.13 -11.36
CA ARG A 99 -18.26 3.44 -12.42
C ARG A 99 -19.21 2.39 -11.86
N LEU A 100 -18.77 1.63 -10.86
CA LEU A 100 -19.53 0.55 -10.24
C LEU A 100 -20.67 1.08 -9.37
N SER A 101 -20.52 2.24 -8.74
CA SER A 101 -21.52 2.86 -7.86
C SER A 101 -22.87 3.17 -8.53
N ALA A 102 -22.91 3.23 -9.87
CA ALA A 102 -24.15 3.36 -10.63
C ALA A 102 -25.07 2.12 -10.54
N ARG A 103 -24.51 0.96 -10.16
CA ARG A 103 -25.21 -0.35 -10.19
C ARG A 103 -25.10 -1.13 -8.89
N SER A 104 -24.18 -0.78 -8.00
CA SER A 104 -23.86 -1.57 -6.79
C SER A 104 -23.50 -0.66 -5.63
N ARG A 105 -23.67 -1.16 -4.42
CA ARG A 105 -23.05 -0.59 -3.22
C ARG A 105 -21.56 -0.91 -3.25
N VAL A 106 -20.69 0.09 -3.19
CA VAL A 106 -19.24 -0.06 -3.30
C VAL A 106 -18.57 0.71 -2.19
N CYS A 107 -17.64 0.07 -1.49
CA CYS A 107 -16.86 0.66 -0.43
C CYS A 107 -15.37 0.48 -0.72
N SER A 108 -14.60 1.56 -0.75
CA SER A 108 -13.15 1.54 -0.60
C SER A 108 -12.76 2.10 0.77
N TYR A 109 -11.56 1.76 1.22
CA TYR A 109 -11.08 2.22 2.51
C TYR A 109 -9.56 2.35 2.51
N ASP A 110 -9.03 3.05 3.49
CA ASP A 110 -7.59 3.15 3.70
C ASP A 110 -7.20 2.31 4.91
N ARG A 111 -6.25 1.40 4.73
CA ARG A 111 -5.66 0.68 5.88
C ARG A 111 -4.99 1.66 6.83
N ALA A 112 -4.81 1.26 8.08
CA ALA A 112 -4.24 2.13 9.10
C ALA A 112 -2.88 2.70 8.70
N GLY A 113 -2.76 4.02 8.82
CA GLY A 113 -1.59 4.81 8.45
C GLY A 113 -1.54 5.26 6.99
N TYR A 114 -2.44 4.79 6.12
CA TYR A 114 -2.53 5.26 4.73
C TYR A 114 -3.51 6.42 4.61
N ALA A 115 -3.19 7.32 3.70
CA ALA A 115 -4.02 8.46 3.29
C ALA A 115 -4.75 9.13 4.46
N TRP A 116 -6.06 8.96 4.56
CA TRP A 116 -6.90 9.59 5.58
C TRP A 116 -7.06 8.78 6.87
N SER A 117 -6.56 7.53 6.90
CA SER A 117 -6.64 6.68 8.10
C SER A 117 -5.61 7.03 9.14
N GLN A 118 -5.98 6.89 10.42
CA GLN A 118 -5.04 7.00 11.53
C GLN A 118 -4.07 5.82 11.54
N GLU A 119 -2.91 6.01 12.16
CA GLU A 119 -1.96 4.92 12.41
C GLU A 119 -2.60 3.85 13.29
N GLY A 120 -2.30 2.59 13.01
CA GLY A 120 -2.77 1.44 13.78
C GLY A 120 -1.62 0.70 14.47
N PRO A 121 -1.93 -0.26 15.35
CA PRO A 121 -0.94 -1.02 16.08
C PRO A 121 -0.11 -1.94 15.18
N SER A 122 1.15 -2.16 15.57
CA SER A 122 2.04 -3.17 14.97
C SER A 122 1.90 -4.54 15.67
N PRO A 123 2.32 -5.65 15.02
CA PRO A 123 2.79 -5.76 13.64
C PRO A 123 1.64 -5.65 12.63
N ARG A 124 1.93 -5.21 11.40
CA ARG A 124 0.95 -5.02 10.31
C ARG A 124 0.83 -6.29 9.45
N THR A 125 0.44 -7.40 10.07
CA THR A 125 0.29 -8.70 9.40
C THR A 125 -1.06 -8.82 8.68
N ALA A 126 -1.16 -9.76 7.72
CA ALA A 126 -2.40 -10.01 6.98
C ALA A 126 -3.60 -10.31 7.89
N GLU A 127 -3.42 -11.07 8.98
CA GLU A 127 -4.49 -11.32 9.96
C GLU A 127 -4.95 -10.06 10.69
N ARG A 128 -4.02 -9.20 11.08
CA ARG A 128 -4.38 -7.91 11.71
C ARG A 128 -5.15 -7.03 10.74
N LEU A 129 -4.67 -6.90 9.50
CA LEU A 129 -5.33 -6.11 8.47
C LEU A 129 -6.74 -6.63 8.17
N ALA A 130 -6.89 -7.95 8.03
CA ALA A 130 -8.19 -8.57 7.84
C ALA A 130 -9.13 -8.36 9.06
N GLY A 131 -8.58 -8.41 10.29
CA GLY A 131 -9.31 -8.10 11.51
C GLY A 131 -9.79 -6.65 11.58
N GLU A 132 -8.96 -5.72 11.21
CA GLU A 132 -9.32 -4.29 11.12
C GLU A 132 -10.38 -4.04 10.04
N LEU A 133 -10.28 -4.70 8.87
CA LEU A 133 -11.32 -4.63 7.83
C LEU A 133 -12.66 -5.19 8.34
N HIS A 134 -12.65 -6.31 9.03
CA HIS A 134 -13.88 -6.86 9.64
C HIS A 134 -14.48 -5.90 10.67
N ALA A 135 -13.65 -5.32 11.54
CA ALA A 135 -14.11 -4.35 12.54
C ALA A 135 -14.67 -3.09 11.85
N LEU A 136 -14.03 -2.61 10.78
CA LEU A 136 -14.46 -1.46 9.98
C LEU A 136 -15.84 -1.69 9.39
N LEU A 137 -16.05 -2.82 8.69
CA LEU A 137 -17.32 -3.14 8.04
C LEU A 137 -18.44 -3.32 9.10
N THR A 138 -18.13 -3.96 10.22
CA THR A 138 -19.09 -4.13 11.33
C THR A 138 -19.46 -2.79 11.96
N ALA A 139 -18.47 -1.97 12.34
CA ALA A 139 -18.70 -0.70 13.00
C ALA A 139 -19.35 0.34 12.07
N SER A 140 -19.15 0.19 10.77
CA SER A 140 -19.76 1.07 9.77
C SER A 140 -21.23 0.78 9.50
N GLY A 141 -21.73 -0.40 9.89
CA GLY A 141 -23.10 -0.87 9.59
C GLY A 141 -23.27 -1.33 8.14
N GLU A 142 -22.18 -1.53 7.40
CA GLU A 142 -22.25 -2.10 6.05
C GLU A 142 -22.60 -3.60 6.15
N ALA A 143 -23.70 -3.98 5.53
CA ALA A 143 -24.20 -5.36 5.62
C ALA A 143 -23.48 -6.29 4.62
N GLY A 144 -23.05 -7.46 5.09
CA GLY A 144 -22.60 -8.56 4.24
C GLY A 144 -23.76 -9.44 3.72
N PRO A 145 -23.46 -10.47 2.91
CA PRO A 145 -22.11 -10.85 2.51
C PRO A 145 -21.51 -9.93 1.45
N TYR A 146 -20.17 -9.88 1.40
CA TYR A 146 -19.43 -8.94 0.55
C TYR A 146 -18.81 -9.64 -0.67
N VAL A 147 -18.74 -8.95 -1.80
CA VAL A 147 -17.80 -9.27 -2.87
C VAL A 147 -16.51 -8.52 -2.57
N MET A 148 -15.44 -9.27 -2.27
CA MET A 148 -14.13 -8.71 -1.96
C MET A 148 -13.31 -8.59 -3.23
N VAL A 149 -12.87 -7.40 -3.56
CA VAL A 149 -12.01 -7.10 -4.72
C VAL A 149 -10.67 -6.62 -4.20
N ALA A 150 -9.59 -7.25 -4.58
CA ALA A 150 -8.27 -6.92 -4.06
C ALA A 150 -7.23 -6.81 -5.15
N HIS A 151 -6.28 -5.87 -4.97
CA HIS A 151 -5.12 -5.71 -5.82
C HIS A 151 -3.84 -6.07 -5.08
N SER A 152 -2.93 -6.76 -5.77
CA SER A 152 -1.56 -6.99 -5.30
C SER A 152 -1.50 -7.54 -3.85
N PHE A 153 -0.79 -6.89 -2.95
CA PHE A 153 -0.69 -7.26 -1.52
C PHE A 153 -2.07 -7.38 -0.84
N GLY A 154 -3.06 -6.58 -1.25
CA GLY A 154 -4.43 -6.64 -0.71
C GLY A 154 -5.07 -8.02 -0.86
N GLY A 155 -4.64 -8.81 -1.84
CA GLY A 155 -5.06 -10.20 -2.00
C GLY A 155 -4.82 -11.05 -0.75
N ASN A 156 -3.75 -10.77 0.00
CA ASN A 156 -3.43 -11.48 1.24
C ASN A 156 -4.42 -11.16 2.35
N VAL A 157 -4.87 -9.91 2.42
CA VAL A 157 -5.86 -9.45 3.41
C VAL A 157 -7.21 -10.10 3.16
N VAL A 158 -7.71 -10.07 1.91
CA VAL A 158 -9.03 -10.65 1.59
C VAL A 158 -9.04 -12.18 1.63
N ARG A 159 -7.91 -12.85 1.37
CA ARG A 159 -7.77 -14.30 1.51
C ARG A 159 -7.93 -14.72 2.98
N VAL A 160 -7.26 -14.04 3.89
CA VAL A 160 -7.42 -14.25 5.34
C VAL A 160 -8.83 -13.87 5.80
N PHE A 161 -9.40 -12.78 5.28
CA PHE A 161 -10.78 -12.41 5.57
C PHE A 161 -11.77 -13.49 5.13
N ALA A 162 -11.67 -13.96 3.90
CA ALA A 162 -12.57 -14.99 3.35
C ALA A 162 -12.44 -16.34 4.08
N ASP A 163 -11.25 -16.68 4.55
CA ASP A 163 -11.02 -17.87 5.35
C ASP A 163 -11.68 -17.79 6.74
N ARG A 164 -11.52 -16.64 7.38
CA ARG A 164 -11.96 -16.44 8.76
C ARG A 164 -13.45 -16.10 8.89
N TRP A 165 -13.99 -15.36 7.92
CA TRP A 165 -15.39 -14.94 7.88
C TRP A 165 -16.06 -15.37 6.58
N ARG A 166 -16.02 -16.68 6.31
CA ARG A 166 -16.54 -17.28 5.08
C ARG A 166 -18.00 -16.90 4.79
N SER A 167 -18.86 -16.86 5.83
CA SER A 167 -20.28 -16.50 5.72
C SER A 167 -20.51 -15.03 5.33
N LEU A 168 -19.53 -14.18 5.54
CA LEU A 168 -19.58 -12.78 5.13
C LEU A 168 -19.00 -12.53 3.74
N THR A 169 -18.54 -13.57 3.02
CA THR A 169 -17.94 -13.46 1.70
C THR A 169 -18.85 -14.05 0.63
N ALA A 170 -19.35 -13.21 -0.27
CA ALA A 170 -20.19 -13.61 -1.40
C ALA A 170 -19.36 -14.00 -2.65
N GLY A 171 -18.15 -13.48 -2.77
CA GLY A 171 -17.23 -13.77 -3.87
C GLY A 171 -15.93 -13.03 -3.79
N LEU A 172 -14.94 -13.41 -4.62
CA LEU A 172 -13.61 -12.82 -4.68
C LEU A 172 -13.25 -12.42 -6.11
N VAL A 173 -12.69 -11.21 -6.26
CA VAL A 173 -12.01 -10.78 -7.49
C VAL A 173 -10.58 -10.38 -7.11
N LEU A 174 -9.61 -11.16 -7.54
CA LEU A 174 -8.20 -11.04 -7.16
C LEU A 174 -7.41 -10.53 -8.38
N VAL A 175 -7.00 -9.25 -8.33
CA VAL A 175 -6.37 -8.54 -9.43
C VAL A 175 -4.86 -8.49 -9.20
N ASP A 176 -4.11 -9.26 -9.97
CA ASP A 176 -2.64 -9.38 -9.93
C ASP A 176 -2.10 -9.49 -8.49
N VAL A 177 -2.69 -10.41 -7.73
CA VAL A 177 -2.41 -10.53 -6.30
C VAL A 177 -1.07 -11.20 -6.03
N THR A 178 -0.38 -10.72 -5.01
CA THR A 178 0.86 -11.32 -4.50
C THR A 178 0.55 -12.64 -3.80
N ASP A 179 1.35 -13.65 -4.08
CA ASP A 179 1.25 -14.95 -3.42
C ASP A 179 2.15 -15.07 -2.17
N GLU A 180 1.96 -16.15 -1.42
CA GLU A 180 2.76 -16.48 -0.24
C GLU A 180 4.21 -16.78 -0.60
N THR A 181 4.50 -17.28 -1.80
CA THR A 181 5.85 -17.55 -2.29
C THR A 181 6.60 -16.26 -2.53
N ALA A 182 5.97 -15.30 -3.23
CA ALA A 182 6.52 -13.97 -3.44
C ALA A 182 6.74 -13.22 -2.12
N LEU A 183 5.80 -13.32 -1.16
CA LEU A 183 5.98 -12.76 0.19
C LEU A 183 7.17 -13.39 0.93
N THR A 184 7.36 -14.71 0.78
CA THR A 184 8.49 -15.41 1.39
C THR A 184 9.82 -15.03 0.73
N ALA A 185 9.84 -14.85 -0.59
CA ALA A 185 11.00 -14.38 -1.33
C ALA A 185 11.45 -12.98 -0.90
N LEU A 186 10.52 -12.12 -0.47
CA LEU A 186 10.83 -10.81 0.12
C LEU A 186 11.72 -10.92 1.36
N ARG A 187 11.75 -12.07 2.05
CA ARG A 187 12.63 -12.30 3.21
C ARG A 187 14.09 -12.00 2.93
N ILE A 188 14.57 -12.31 1.72
CA ILE A 188 15.98 -12.08 1.34
C ILE A 188 16.22 -10.59 1.06
N SER A 189 15.27 -9.92 0.40
CA SER A 189 15.37 -8.50 0.06
C SER A 189 14.82 -7.57 1.16
N GLN A 190 14.12 -8.11 2.15
CA GLN A 190 13.46 -7.36 3.24
C GLN A 190 14.38 -6.34 3.94
N PRO A 191 15.63 -6.66 4.32
CA PRO A 191 16.49 -5.66 4.96
C PRO A 191 16.79 -4.46 4.05
N LEU A 192 17.05 -4.70 2.77
CA LEU A 192 17.31 -3.65 1.80
C LEU A 192 16.05 -2.81 1.52
N LEU A 193 14.93 -3.48 1.33
CA LEU A 193 13.62 -2.82 1.17
C LEU A 193 13.27 -1.99 2.41
N ALA A 194 13.48 -2.52 3.61
CA ALA A 194 13.22 -1.80 4.86
C ALA A 194 14.12 -0.56 5.00
N VAL A 195 15.38 -0.63 4.61
CA VAL A 195 16.28 0.54 4.57
C VAL A 195 15.77 1.56 3.56
N GLN A 196 15.44 1.14 2.34
CA GLN A 196 14.91 2.02 1.30
C GLN A 196 13.62 2.73 1.77
N LEU A 197 12.66 1.99 2.31
CA LEU A 197 11.41 2.55 2.83
C LEU A 197 11.65 3.47 4.04
N SER A 198 12.65 3.17 4.90
CA SER A 198 13.02 4.02 6.03
C SER A 198 13.63 5.35 5.55
N VAL A 199 14.49 5.31 4.52
CA VAL A 199 15.04 6.51 3.89
C VAL A 199 13.91 7.33 3.26
N ASN A 200 13.01 6.70 2.51
CA ASN A 200 11.86 7.38 1.91
C ASN A 200 10.96 8.02 2.98
N GLN A 201 10.69 7.31 4.07
CA GLN A 201 9.92 7.85 5.19
C GLN A 201 10.62 9.05 5.85
N PHE A 202 11.95 8.98 6.07
CA PHE A 202 12.71 10.10 6.61
C PHE A 202 12.65 11.31 5.67
N VAL A 203 12.92 11.11 4.38
CA VAL A 203 12.86 12.16 3.35
C VAL A 203 11.46 12.79 3.28
N ALA A 204 10.40 11.98 3.42
CA ALA A 204 9.02 12.46 3.52
C ALA A 204 8.82 13.32 4.77
N ARG A 205 9.24 12.84 5.94
CA ARG A 205 9.04 13.53 7.23
C ARG A 205 9.78 14.86 7.36
N VAL A 206 10.89 15.03 6.64
CA VAL A 206 11.60 16.31 6.59
C VAL A 206 11.14 17.21 5.44
N GLY A 207 10.04 16.87 4.76
CA GLY A 207 9.40 17.67 3.73
C GLY A 207 10.13 17.69 2.37
N LEU A 208 11.21 16.92 2.21
CA LEU A 208 11.97 16.87 0.95
C LEU A 208 11.16 16.24 -0.19
N LEU A 209 10.17 15.39 0.11
CA LEU A 209 9.29 14.85 -0.91
C LEU A 209 8.44 15.92 -1.58
N ARG A 210 8.00 16.95 -0.84
CA ARG A 210 7.24 18.08 -1.39
C ARG A 210 8.01 18.86 -2.46
N LEU A 211 9.35 18.87 -2.37
CA LEU A 211 10.20 19.53 -3.37
C LEU A 211 10.21 18.79 -4.73
N ARG A 212 9.78 17.53 -4.74
CA ARG A 212 9.69 16.73 -5.97
C ARG A 212 8.36 16.88 -6.68
N GLY A 213 7.34 17.49 -6.04
CA GLY A 213 6.02 17.71 -6.64
C GLY A 213 5.45 16.43 -7.25
N ASP A 214 5.02 16.49 -8.50
CA ASP A 214 4.40 15.37 -9.21
C ASP A 214 5.31 14.16 -9.45
N ALA A 215 6.64 14.28 -9.25
CA ALA A 215 7.59 13.19 -9.45
C ALA A 215 7.41 12.02 -8.46
N LEU A 216 6.61 12.21 -7.39
CA LEU A 216 6.26 11.17 -6.42
C LEU A 216 4.98 10.43 -6.76
N VAL A 217 4.21 11.00 -7.67
CA VAL A 217 2.93 10.41 -8.08
C VAL A 217 3.23 9.36 -9.14
N PRO A 218 2.86 8.09 -8.89
CA PRO A 218 3.05 7.03 -9.89
C PRO A 218 2.42 7.42 -11.23
N PRO A 219 3.02 7.07 -12.36
CA PRO A 219 2.48 7.37 -13.68
C PRO A 219 1.03 6.89 -13.86
N GLU A 220 0.71 5.74 -13.28
CA GLU A 220 -0.60 5.07 -13.29
C GLU A 220 -1.60 5.62 -12.28
N ALA A 221 -1.22 6.62 -11.47
CA ALA A 221 -2.10 7.21 -10.49
C ALA A 221 -3.34 7.85 -11.14
N THR A 222 -4.50 7.65 -10.52
CA THR A 222 -5.76 8.25 -10.95
C THR A 222 -5.73 9.78 -10.84
N PRO A 223 -6.57 10.52 -11.59
CA PRO A 223 -6.69 11.97 -11.43
C PRO A 223 -7.02 12.38 -9.98
N PHE A 224 -7.85 11.59 -9.30
CA PHE A 224 -8.18 11.82 -7.89
C PHE A 224 -6.96 11.63 -6.98
N ALA A 225 -6.16 10.57 -7.18
CA ALA A 225 -4.94 10.34 -6.42
C ALA A 225 -3.91 11.46 -6.65
N ARG A 226 -3.80 11.98 -7.89
CA ARG A 226 -2.94 13.12 -8.21
C ARG A 226 -3.38 14.40 -7.50
N ALA A 227 -4.66 14.70 -7.53
CA ALA A 227 -5.22 15.89 -6.87
C ALA A 227 -5.06 15.86 -5.34
N ASN A 228 -4.94 14.66 -4.75
CA ASN A 228 -4.78 14.46 -3.31
C ASN A 228 -3.38 13.89 -2.95
N ALA A 229 -2.39 14.09 -3.82
CA ALA A 229 -1.09 13.41 -3.74
C ALA A 229 -0.37 13.60 -2.40
N THR A 230 -0.47 14.78 -1.79
CA THR A 230 0.17 15.10 -0.51
C THR A 230 -0.38 14.29 0.66
N VAL A 231 -1.65 13.92 0.61
CA VAL A 231 -2.29 13.03 1.60
C VAL A 231 -2.05 11.57 1.22
N VAL A 232 -2.31 11.19 -0.03
CA VAL A 232 -2.27 9.81 -0.51
C VAL A 232 -0.84 9.22 -0.43
N TYR A 233 0.18 10.00 -0.81
CA TYR A 233 1.58 9.57 -0.84
C TYR A 233 2.42 10.22 0.27
N GLY A 234 1.78 10.74 1.30
CA GLY A 234 2.44 11.42 2.41
C GLY A 234 3.28 10.50 3.31
N SER A 235 3.91 11.10 4.31
CA SER A 235 4.83 10.42 5.22
C SER A 235 4.19 9.28 6.03
N GLY A 236 2.89 9.37 6.32
CA GLY A 236 2.09 8.31 6.95
C GLY A 236 2.02 7.06 6.09
N SER A 237 1.63 7.22 4.82
CA SER A 237 1.54 6.10 3.86
C SER A 237 2.87 5.38 3.68
N MET A 238 4.00 6.11 3.68
CA MET A 238 5.33 5.51 3.63
C MET A 238 5.65 4.70 4.90
N ALA A 239 5.22 5.18 6.07
CA ALA A 239 5.40 4.46 7.34
C ALA A 239 4.57 3.17 7.38
N ALA A 240 3.32 3.23 6.93
CA ALA A 240 2.41 2.09 6.86
C ALA A 240 2.95 1.02 5.89
N ALA A 241 3.37 1.42 4.68
CA ALA A 241 3.97 0.53 3.70
C ALA A 241 5.21 -0.19 4.24
N ARG A 242 6.08 0.54 4.96
CA ARG A 242 7.25 -0.07 5.62
C ARG A 242 6.84 -1.09 6.68
N ALA A 243 5.84 -0.79 7.49
CA ALA A 243 5.38 -1.67 8.54
C ALA A 243 4.75 -2.96 7.99
N GLU A 244 3.98 -2.88 6.89
CA GLU A 244 3.42 -4.03 6.17
C GLU A 244 4.51 -4.86 5.48
N ALA A 245 5.46 -4.22 4.80
CA ALA A 245 6.59 -4.91 4.19
C ALA A 245 7.45 -5.63 5.25
N TRP A 246 7.62 -5.03 6.43
CA TRP A 246 8.33 -5.68 7.54
C TRP A 246 7.61 -6.91 8.06
N ALA A 247 6.28 -6.90 8.10
CA ALA A 247 5.44 -8.01 8.54
C ALA A 247 5.14 -9.04 7.42
N SER A 248 5.73 -8.89 6.23
CA SER A 248 5.41 -9.73 5.05
C SER A 248 5.69 -11.22 5.28
N VAL A 249 6.75 -11.57 6.01
CA VAL A 249 7.10 -12.99 6.31
C VAL A 249 6.06 -13.64 7.21
N ASP A 250 5.59 -12.93 8.25
CA ASP A 250 4.51 -13.42 9.12
C ASP A 250 3.21 -13.52 8.31
N SER A 251 2.94 -12.54 7.46
CA SER A 251 1.80 -12.54 6.55
C SER A 251 1.83 -13.74 5.60
N ALA A 252 3.00 -14.10 5.05
CA ALA A 252 3.16 -15.27 4.18
C ALA A 252 2.71 -16.56 4.88
N THR A 253 3.12 -16.76 6.13
CA THR A 253 2.72 -17.91 6.93
C THR A 253 1.20 -17.96 7.16
N GLN A 254 0.59 -16.81 7.49
CA GLN A 254 -0.84 -16.69 7.70
C GLN A 254 -1.64 -16.96 6.41
N VAL A 255 -1.17 -16.43 5.30
CA VAL A 255 -1.80 -16.61 3.97
C VAL A 255 -1.64 -18.06 3.49
N ALA A 256 -0.46 -18.68 3.66
CA ALA A 256 -0.25 -20.09 3.32
C ALA A 256 -1.21 -21.02 4.07
N ALA A 257 -1.57 -20.69 5.31
CA ALA A 257 -2.55 -21.45 6.10
C ALA A 257 -3.97 -21.43 5.50
N THR A 258 -4.28 -20.46 4.62
CA THR A 258 -5.57 -20.40 3.90
C THR A 258 -5.62 -21.33 2.68
N VAL A 259 -4.46 -21.85 2.23
CA VAL A 259 -4.36 -22.72 1.05
C VAL A 259 -4.65 -24.16 1.45
N ARG A 260 -5.86 -24.59 1.26
CA ARG A 260 -6.34 -25.97 1.49
C ARG A 260 -7.21 -26.41 0.32
N PRO A 261 -7.24 -27.71 -0.03
CA PRO A 261 -8.14 -28.21 -1.07
C PRO A 261 -9.58 -27.74 -0.81
N HIS A 262 -10.17 -27.11 -1.80
CA HIS A 262 -11.54 -26.57 -1.74
C HIS A 262 -11.78 -25.55 -0.62
N ALA A 263 -10.77 -24.79 -0.21
CA ALA A 263 -10.86 -23.82 0.88
C ALA A 263 -12.02 -22.83 0.71
N TRP A 264 -12.36 -22.49 -0.51
CA TRP A 264 -13.45 -21.57 -0.84
C TRP A 264 -14.73 -22.26 -1.32
N GLY A 265 -14.77 -23.62 -1.34
CA GLY A 265 -15.95 -24.39 -1.71
C GLY A 265 -16.48 -24.01 -3.10
N ASP A 266 -17.72 -23.52 -3.14
CA ASP A 266 -18.42 -23.04 -4.35
C ASP A 266 -18.47 -21.51 -4.48
N LEU A 267 -17.62 -20.79 -3.75
CA LEU A 267 -17.57 -19.33 -3.81
C LEU A 267 -17.22 -18.86 -5.24
N PRO A 268 -17.97 -17.93 -5.85
CA PRO A 268 -17.55 -17.33 -7.10
C PRO A 268 -16.21 -16.62 -6.95
N VAL A 269 -15.19 -17.03 -7.70
CA VAL A 269 -13.85 -16.45 -7.65
C VAL A 269 -13.37 -16.13 -9.07
N THR A 270 -12.83 -14.94 -9.26
CA THR A 270 -12.01 -14.59 -10.44
C THR A 270 -10.63 -14.18 -10.00
N VAL A 271 -9.63 -14.80 -10.58
CA VAL A 271 -8.25 -14.35 -10.52
C VAL A 271 -7.93 -13.66 -11.85
N ILE A 272 -7.57 -12.39 -11.81
CA ILE A 272 -7.17 -11.60 -12.98
C ILE A 272 -5.65 -11.41 -12.91
N ARG A 273 -4.95 -11.76 -13.98
CA ARG A 273 -3.52 -11.51 -14.11
C ARG A 273 -3.21 -10.66 -15.34
N PRO A 274 -2.17 -9.83 -15.34
CA PRO A 274 -1.70 -9.17 -16.55
C PRO A 274 -1.11 -10.15 -17.56
N ALA A 275 -0.99 -9.75 -18.82
CA ALA A 275 -0.28 -10.49 -19.84
C ALA A 275 1.25 -10.47 -19.57
N GLY A 276 1.97 -11.40 -20.19
CA GLY A 276 3.44 -11.42 -20.18
C GLY A 276 4.09 -11.91 -18.88
N GLN A 277 3.31 -12.33 -17.90
CA GLN A 277 3.84 -12.95 -16.68
C GLN A 277 4.45 -14.32 -16.95
N SER A 278 5.34 -14.78 -16.08
CA SER A 278 6.00 -16.07 -16.15
C SER A 278 5.02 -17.24 -16.07
N GLU A 279 5.47 -18.44 -16.48
CA GLU A 279 4.66 -19.66 -16.31
C GLU A 279 4.46 -20.02 -14.84
N GLU A 280 5.43 -19.68 -13.98
CA GLU A 280 5.34 -19.88 -12.53
C GLU A 280 4.20 -19.02 -11.94
N ASP A 281 4.16 -17.72 -12.24
CA ASP A 281 3.08 -16.81 -11.83
C ASP A 281 1.72 -17.30 -12.36
N SER A 282 1.72 -17.82 -13.61
CA SER A 282 0.53 -18.36 -14.23
C SER A 282 0.02 -19.62 -13.52
N ALA A 283 0.93 -20.51 -13.12
CA ALA A 283 0.59 -21.72 -12.39
C ALA A 283 0.04 -21.38 -11.00
N HIS A 284 0.64 -20.38 -10.34
CA HIS A 284 0.15 -19.89 -9.05
C HIS A 284 -1.27 -19.31 -9.17
N ALA A 285 -1.52 -18.45 -10.14
CA ALA A 285 -2.85 -17.88 -10.37
C ALA A 285 -3.91 -18.96 -10.68
N ARG A 286 -3.53 -20.01 -11.43
CA ARG A 286 -4.41 -21.20 -11.65
C ARG A 286 -4.71 -21.94 -10.34
N SER A 287 -3.67 -22.17 -9.54
CA SER A 287 -3.81 -22.85 -8.24
C SER A 287 -4.71 -22.08 -7.29
N LEU A 288 -4.58 -20.75 -7.28
CA LEU A 288 -5.41 -19.87 -6.48
C LEU A 288 -6.89 -19.93 -6.92
N ALA A 289 -7.15 -19.88 -8.22
CA ALA A 289 -8.51 -20.05 -8.75
C ALA A 289 -9.10 -21.43 -8.40
N ALA A 290 -8.30 -22.49 -8.43
CA ALA A 290 -8.71 -23.86 -8.11
C ALA A 290 -9.08 -24.09 -6.63
N LEU A 291 -8.87 -23.14 -5.73
CA LEU A 291 -9.36 -23.22 -4.35
C LEU A 291 -10.90 -23.17 -4.27
N SER A 292 -11.57 -22.75 -5.34
CA SER A 292 -13.02 -22.81 -5.49
C SER A 292 -13.42 -23.66 -6.70
N SER A 293 -14.50 -24.44 -6.57
CA SER A 293 -15.11 -25.18 -7.69
C SER A 293 -15.68 -24.25 -8.79
N ARG A 294 -15.94 -22.97 -8.47
CA ARG A 294 -16.39 -21.92 -9.38
C ARG A 294 -15.30 -20.88 -9.66
N GLY A 295 -14.05 -21.24 -9.37
CA GLY A 295 -12.91 -20.37 -9.61
C GLY A 295 -12.55 -20.29 -11.10
N ARG A 296 -12.17 -19.11 -11.56
CA ARG A 296 -11.68 -18.91 -12.93
C ARG A 296 -10.45 -18.01 -12.95
N LEU A 297 -9.57 -18.27 -13.93
CA LEU A 297 -8.44 -17.40 -14.25
C LEU A 297 -8.76 -16.61 -15.51
N VAL A 298 -8.50 -15.31 -15.48
CA VAL A 298 -8.62 -14.39 -16.61
C VAL A 298 -7.28 -13.71 -16.84
N THR A 299 -6.81 -13.70 -18.08
CA THR A 299 -5.60 -12.95 -18.45
C THR A 299 -6.02 -11.65 -19.12
N ALA A 300 -5.57 -10.53 -18.56
CA ALA A 300 -5.73 -9.22 -19.17
C ALA A 300 -4.87 -9.09 -20.44
N THR A 301 -5.16 -8.14 -21.30
CA THR A 301 -4.34 -7.84 -22.48
C THR A 301 -3.21 -6.86 -22.18
N THR A 302 -3.33 -6.11 -21.06
CA THR A 302 -2.26 -5.24 -20.54
C THR A 302 -1.17 -6.04 -19.83
N THR A 303 0.05 -5.53 -19.86
CA THR A 303 1.19 -6.01 -19.05
C THR A 303 1.36 -5.23 -17.75
N GLU A 304 0.53 -4.20 -17.53
CA GLU A 304 0.61 -3.32 -16.37
C GLU A 304 0.13 -4.04 -15.10
N HIS A 305 0.87 -3.82 -13.99
CA HIS A 305 0.50 -4.33 -12.67
C HIS A 305 -0.87 -3.78 -12.19
N TYR A 306 -1.16 -2.52 -12.51
CA TYR A 306 -2.44 -1.86 -12.17
C TYR A 306 -3.51 -2.15 -13.21
N VAL A 307 -3.90 -3.43 -13.34
CA VAL A 307 -4.93 -3.86 -14.32
C VAL A 307 -6.23 -3.09 -14.14
N GLN A 308 -6.61 -2.73 -12.91
CA GLN A 308 -7.80 -1.93 -12.61
C GLN A 308 -7.77 -0.52 -13.21
N ASN A 309 -6.58 0.01 -13.47
CA ASN A 309 -6.40 1.32 -14.12
C ASN A 309 -6.23 1.19 -15.63
N ALA A 310 -5.47 0.16 -16.08
CA ALA A 310 -5.17 -0.05 -17.48
C ALA A 310 -6.34 -0.70 -18.26
N GLN A 311 -7.11 -1.59 -17.62
CA GLN A 311 -8.28 -2.28 -18.19
C GLN A 311 -9.46 -2.29 -17.23
N PRO A 312 -10.01 -1.14 -16.85
CA PRO A 312 -11.10 -1.05 -15.88
C PRO A 312 -12.36 -1.81 -16.31
N ASP A 313 -12.65 -1.90 -17.62
CA ASP A 313 -13.82 -2.62 -18.12
C ASP A 313 -13.75 -4.11 -17.77
N LEU A 314 -12.59 -4.74 -17.96
CA LEU A 314 -12.38 -6.13 -17.59
C LEU A 314 -12.64 -6.37 -16.10
N VAL A 315 -12.11 -5.51 -15.25
CA VAL A 315 -12.28 -5.65 -13.80
C VAL A 315 -13.73 -5.45 -13.39
N LEU A 316 -14.43 -4.46 -13.98
CA LEU A 316 -15.86 -4.21 -13.75
C LEU A 316 -16.75 -5.38 -14.18
N ASP A 317 -16.47 -6.00 -15.33
CA ASP A 317 -17.23 -7.14 -15.84
C ASP A 317 -17.04 -8.37 -14.92
N GLU A 318 -15.83 -8.62 -14.45
CA GLU A 318 -15.58 -9.72 -13.53
C GLU A 318 -16.15 -9.48 -12.12
N ILE A 319 -16.18 -8.24 -11.64
CA ILE A 319 -16.90 -7.88 -10.40
C ILE A 319 -18.40 -8.14 -10.58
N ALA A 320 -18.99 -7.69 -11.68
CA ALA A 320 -20.42 -7.90 -11.95
C ALA A 320 -20.76 -9.38 -12.05
N ARG A 321 -19.91 -10.19 -12.70
CA ARG A 321 -20.07 -11.65 -12.80
C ARG A 321 -20.04 -12.32 -11.43
N VAL A 322 -19.07 -11.96 -10.59
CA VAL A 322 -18.94 -12.54 -9.23
C VAL A 322 -20.09 -12.10 -8.34
N ALA A 323 -20.57 -10.87 -8.49
CA ALA A 323 -21.70 -10.34 -7.71
C ALA A 323 -23.05 -10.95 -8.10
N ALA A 324 -23.20 -11.46 -9.33
CA ALA A 324 -24.41 -12.14 -9.80
C ALA A 324 -24.53 -13.59 -9.28
N GLY A 325 -23.49 -14.15 -8.71
CA GLY A 325 -23.46 -15.49 -8.08
C GLY A 325 -23.05 -16.59 -9.02
#